data_fa50e3d90b3de42fba8968fd8f4e3e60
#
_entry.id   fa50e3d90b3de42fba8968fd8f4e3e60
#
_cell.length_a   1.000
_cell.length_b   1.000
_cell.length_c   1.000
_cell.angle_alpha   90.00
_cell.angle_beta   90.00
_cell.angle_gamma   90.00
#
_symmetry.space_group_name_H-M   'P 1'
#
loop_
_entity.id
_entity.type
_entity.pdbx_description
1 polymer ?
#
loop_
_entity_poly.entity_id
_entity_poly.type
_entity_poly.pdbx_seq_one_letter_code
_entity_poly.pdbx_strand_id
1 'polypeptide(L)'
;EFPDTADYQTLVVDLHTHSVFSDGHVWPKTRVEEALRDQLDALAITEHLEYQPHLRDIPHLDRNRAYDIAADAAKKTDLIVIRGSEITRDYPAGHINAVFIEDANKLLKIENPPSDSTSSAAFSRAARKWPAQEAIKAAHAQNAFMFWNHPYWTRQSPDGIARINDFHAANARDGLLH
;
A
#
# COMPACT_ATOMS: atom_id res chain seq x y z
N GLU A 1 17.40 -3.10 -21.05
CA GLU A 1 18.09 -3.41 -19.77
C GLU A 1 18.75 -2.13 -19.24
N PHE A 2 18.66 -1.90 -17.96
CA PHE A 2 19.42 -0.84 -17.29
C PHE A 2 20.70 -1.47 -16.76
N PRO A 3 21.90 -0.90 -17.07
CA PRO A 3 23.14 -1.50 -16.63
C PRO A 3 23.39 -1.31 -15.14
N ASP A 4 24.06 -2.27 -14.54
CA ASP A 4 24.61 -2.13 -13.20
C ASP A 4 25.67 -1.03 -13.15
N THR A 5 25.85 -0.42 -12.00
CA THR A 5 26.99 0.48 -11.75
C THR A 5 28.13 -0.28 -11.08
N ALA A 6 29.28 0.40 -10.85
CA ALA A 6 30.41 -0.24 -10.16
C ALA A 6 30.09 -0.72 -8.74
N ASP A 7 29.14 -0.05 -8.07
CA ASP A 7 28.85 -0.26 -6.65
C ASP A 7 27.42 -0.77 -6.40
N TYR A 8 26.53 -0.78 -7.41
CA TYR A 8 25.11 -1.13 -7.25
C TYR A 8 24.60 -2.00 -8.39
N GLN A 9 23.81 -3.00 -8.03
CA GLN A 9 23.02 -3.78 -8.97
C GLN A 9 21.71 -3.05 -9.27
N THR A 10 21.33 -3.00 -10.55
CA THR A 10 20.05 -2.46 -11.00
C THR A 10 18.97 -3.52 -10.83
N LEU A 11 17.86 -3.16 -10.16
CA LEU A 11 16.70 -4.02 -9.97
C LEU A 11 15.48 -3.45 -10.71
N VAL A 12 14.71 -4.31 -11.34
CA VAL A 12 13.40 -3.99 -11.92
C VAL A 12 12.33 -4.30 -10.89
N VAL A 13 11.62 -3.26 -10.41
CA VAL A 13 10.71 -3.40 -9.29
C VAL A 13 9.33 -2.80 -9.57
N ASP A 14 8.28 -3.41 -9.02
CA ASP A 14 6.95 -2.82 -8.92
C ASP A 14 6.62 -2.56 -7.44
N LEU A 15 6.49 -1.30 -7.08
CA LEU A 15 6.25 -0.87 -5.68
C LEU A 15 4.79 -0.54 -5.37
N HIS A 16 3.85 -0.82 -6.32
CA HIS A 16 2.45 -0.48 -6.14
C HIS A 16 1.52 -1.50 -6.79
N THR A 17 1.14 -2.53 -6.04
CA THR A 17 0.22 -3.56 -6.54
C THR A 17 -0.90 -3.87 -5.57
N HIS A 18 -2.05 -4.27 -6.12
CA HIS A 18 -3.24 -4.67 -5.39
C HIS A 18 -3.69 -6.08 -5.77
N SER A 19 -4.30 -6.76 -4.82
CA SER A 19 -4.95 -8.05 -5.04
C SER A 19 -6.42 -8.00 -4.61
N VAL A 20 -7.08 -9.14 -4.59
CA VAL A 20 -8.47 -9.27 -4.09
C VAL A 20 -8.63 -8.92 -2.60
N PHE A 21 -7.55 -8.67 -1.89
CA PHE A 21 -7.57 -8.19 -0.50
C PHE A 21 -7.83 -6.68 -0.40
N SER A 22 -7.80 -5.95 -1.52
CA SER A 22 -8.38 -4.62 -1.69
C SER A 22 -9.18 -4.57 -2.99
N ASP A 23 -8.85 -3.74 -3.97
CA ASP A 23 -9.63 -3.57 -5.20
C ASP A 23 -9.02 -4.26 -6.43
N GLY A 24 -7.95 -5.01 -6.26
CA GLY A 24 -7.40 -5.86 -7.32
C GLY A 24 -8.31 -7.04 -7.66
N HIS A 25 -8.07 -7.68 -8.80
CA HIS A 25 -8.93 -8.73 -9.35
C HIS A 25 -8.31 -10.14 -9.28
N VAL A 26 -7.09 -10.26 -8.78
CA VAL A 26 -6.37 -11.55 -8.71
C VAL A 26 -5.86 -11.82 -7.30
N TRP A 27 -5.60 -13.09 -7.02
CA TRP A 27 -4.98 -13.50 -5.76
C TRP A 27 -3.52 -13.04 -5.68
N PRO A 28 -2.96 -12.84 -4.46
CA PRO A 28 -1.55 -12.46 -4.29
C PRO A 28 -0.58 -13.44 -4.96
N LYS A 29 -0.89 -14.74 -4.97
CA LYS A 29 -0.10 -15.75 -5.70
C LYS A 29 -0.03 -15.44 -7.19
N THR A 30 -1.13 -14.99 -7.80
CA THR A 30 -1.16 -14.63 -9.23
C THR A 30 -0.31 -13.40 -9.50
N ARG A 31 -0.26 -12.41 -8.56
CA ARG A 31 0.67 -11.27 -8.65
C ARG A 31 2.13 -11.72 -8.70
N VAL A 32 2.48 -12.73 -7.90
CA VAL A 32 3.83 -13.34 -7.94
C VAL A 32 4.09 -13.99 -9.32
N GLU A 33 3.12 -14.74 -9.84
CA GLU A 33 3.24 -15.39 -11.17
C GLU A 33 3.37 -14.34 -12.30
N GLU A 34 2.64 -13.23 -12.21
CA GLU A 34 2.76 -12.08 -13.13
C GLU A 34 4.15 -11.43 -13.04
N ALA A 35 4.62 -11.13 -11.82
CA ALA A 35 5.94 -10.54 -11.59
C ALA A 35 7.07 -11.40 -12.14
N LEU A 36 7.02 -12.71 -11.93
CA LEU A 36 8.00 -13.67 -12.46
C LEU A 36 7.96 -13.71 -14.00
N ARG A 37 6.78 -13.74 -14.60
CA ARG A 37 6.62 -13.70 -16.06
C ARG A 37 7.19 -12.42 -16.65
N ASP A 38 6.97 -11.29 -15.98
CA ASP A 38 7.39 -9.97 -16.43
C ASP A 38 8.85 -9.65 -16.00
N GLN A 39 9.55 -10.64 -15.40
CA GLN A 39 10.97 -10.57 -15.01
C GLN A 39 11.27 -9.45 -14.02
N LEU A 40 10.39 -9.24 -13.05
CA LEU A 40 10.66 -8.33 -11.94
C LEU A 40 11.62 -8.99 -10.94
N ASP A 41 12.51 -8.18 -10.37
CA ASP A 41 13.38 -8.58 -9.25
C ASP A 41 12.65 -8.43 -7.91
N ALA A 42 11.75 -7.44 -7.80
CA ALA A 42 10.97 -7.24 -6.59
C ALA A 42 9.53 -6.77 -6.87
N LEU A 43 8.62 -7.18 -5.98
CA LEU A 43 7.20 -6.86 -6.01
C LEU A 43 6.73 -6.42 -4.63
N ALA A 44 6.14 -5.22 -4.51
CA ALA A 44 5.48 -4.80 -3.28
C ALA A 44 3.98 -5.14 -3.30
N ILE A 45 3.48 -5.73 -2.22
CA ILE A 45 2.06 -5.92 -1.97
C ILE A 45 1.57 -4.73 -1.14
N THR A 46 0.77 -3.85 -1.74
CA THR A 46 0.37 -2.56 -1.18
C THR A 46 -1.13 -2.38 -1.15
N GLU A 47 -1.84 -3.32 -0.52
CA GLU A 47 -3.30 -3.28 -0.41
C GLU A 47 -3.77 -1.96 0.22
N HIS A 48 -4.92 -1.45 -0.24
CA HIS A 48 -5.58 -0.29 0.37
C HIS A 48 -5.82 -0.51 1.86
N LEU A 49 -5.37 0.40 2.69
CA LEU A 49 -5.51 0.32 4.14
C LEU A 49 -6.97 0.44 4.59
N GLU A 50 -7.74 1.34 3.94
CA GLU A 50 -9.10 1.70 4.34
C GLU A 50 -10.18 1.29 3.34
N TYR A 51 -9.81 0.66 2.23
CA TYR A 51 -10.75 0.29 1.18
C TYR A 51 -10.63 -1.20 0.82
N GLN A 52 -11.68 -1.96 1.08
CA GLN A 52 -11.73 -3.40 0.88
C GLN A 52 -13.07 -3.79 0.24
N PRO A 53 -13.23 -3.58 -1.07
CA PRO A 53 -14.50 -3.81 -1.75
C PRO A 53 -14.95 -5.28 -1.70
N HIS A 54 -14.01 -6.22 -1.64
CA HIS A 54 -14.29 -7.66 -1.60
C HIS A 54 -14.43 -8.23 -0.18
N LEU A 55 -14.51 -7.39 0.85
CA LEU A 55 -14.54 -7.81 2.27
C LEU A 55 -15.66 -8.82 2.59
N ARG A 56 -16.79 -8.74 1.90
CA ARG A 56 -17.91 -9.67 2.09
C ARG A 56 -17.54 -11.10 1.68
N ASP A 57 -16.88 -11.25 0.54
CA ASP A 57 -16.58 -12.54 -0.07
C ASP A 57 -15.21 -13.07 0.40
N ILE A 58 -14.33 -12.15 0.80
CA ILE A 58 -12.98 -12.44 1.28
C ILE A 58 -12.78 -11.76 2.65
N PRO A 59 -13.43 -12.26 3.72
CA PRO A 59 -13.27 -11.69 5.05
C PRO A 59 -11.84 -11.85 5.53
N HIS A 60 -11.23 -10.74 5.94
CA HIS A 60 -9.90 -10.74 6.54
C HIS A 60 -9.75 -9.54 7.48
N LEU A 61 -9.22 -9.79 8.66
CA LEU A 61 -8.90 -8.77 9.65
C LEU A 61 -7.41 -8.43 9.62
N ASP A 62 -6.58 -9.43 9.29
CA ASP A 62 -5.14 -9.30 9.22
C ASP A 62 -4.71 -8.66 7.90
N ARG A 63 -4.12 -7.47 8.01
CA ARG A 63 -3.62 -6.67 6.89
C ARG A 63 -2.36 -7.25 6.25
N ASN A 64 -1.67 -8.13 6.93
CA ASN A 64 -0.47 -8.77 6.40
C ASN A 64 -0.80 -9.97 5.50
N ARG A 65 -2.04 -10.46 5.52
CA ARG A 65 -2.43 -11.71 4.86
C ARG A 65 -2.10 -11.76 3.37
N ALA A 66 -2.31 -10.65 2.64
CA ALA A 66 -1.99 -10.60 1.21
C ALA A 66 -0.49 -10.78 0.97
N TYR A 67 0.33 -10.06 1.74
CA TYR A 67 1.79 -10.21 1.70
C TYR A 67 2.22 -11.64 2.06
N ASP A 68 1.69 -12.22 3.13
CA ASP A 68 2.10 -13.55 3.60
C ASP A 68 1.81 -14.62 2.54
N ILE A 69 0.67 -14.52 1.81
CA ILE A 69 0.34 -15.39 0.69
C ILE A 69 1.33 -15.19 -0.48
N ALA A 70 1.65 -13.95 -0.82
CA ALA A 70 2.61 -13.65 -1.89
C ALA A 70 4.02 -14.13 -1.55
N ALA A 71 4.48 -13.84 -0.33
CA ALA A 71 5.79 -14.27 0.17
C ALA A 71 5.91 -15.81 0.20
N ASP A 72 4.85 -16.51 0.60
CA ASP A 72 4.81 -17.98 0.57
C ASP A 72 4.90 -18.52 -0.87
N ALA A 73 4.19 -17.91 -1.81
CA ALA A 73 4.23 -18.27 -3.22
C ALA A 73 5.62 -18.05 -3.85
N ALA A 74 6.34 -17.01 -3.41
CA ALA A 74 7.66 -16.66 -3.93
C ALA A 74 8.83 -17.43 -3.28
N LYS A 75 8.63 -18.20 -2.20
CA LYS A 75 9.70 -18.85 -1.39
C LYS A 75 10.75 -19.65 -2.16
N LYS A 76 10.40 -20.16 -3.35
CA LYS A 76 11.29 -20.99 -4.18
C LYS A 76 11.73 -20.29 -5.46
N THR A 77 11.64 -18.98 -5.47
CA THR A 77 12.02 -18.12 -6.59
C THR A 77 13.01 -17.06 -6.11
N ASP A 78 13.62 -16.33 -7.02
CA ASP A 78 14.52 -15.22 -6.70
C ASP A 78 13.76 -13.89 -6.54
N LEU A 79 12.42 -13.88 -6.70
CA LEU A 79 11.60 -12.68 -6.55
C LEU A 79 11.56 -12.21 -5.09
N ILE A 80 11.93 -10.97 -4.86
CA ILE A 80 11.81 -10.31 -3.57
C ILE A 80 10.38 -9.79 -3.38
N VAL A 81 9.65 -10.30 -2.40
CA VAL A 81 8.33 -9.77 -2.06
C VAL A 81 8.45 -8.78 -0.91
N ILE A 82 8.00 -7.54 -1.15
CA ILE A 82 8.09 -6.42 -0.22
C ILE A 82 6.74 -6.24 0.45
N ARG A 83 6.74 -6.15 1.80
CA ARG A 83 5.53 -5.82 2.56
C ARG A 83 5.28 -4.32 2.50
N GLY A 84 4.05 -3.96 2.13
CA GLY A 84 3.60 -2.58 2.07
C GLY A 84 2.11 -2.43 2.38
N SER A 85 1.66 -1.21 2.33
CA SER A 85 0.24 -0.84 2.37
C SER A 85 0.04 0.52 1.73
N GLU A 86 -1.07 0.75 1.08
CA GLU A 86 -1.47 2.05 0.58
C GLU A 86 -2.40 2.74 1.56
N ILE A 87 -1.94 3.82 2.17
CA ILE A 87 -2.76 4.73 3.00
C ILE A 87 -3.68 5.48 2.04
N THR A 88 -4.98 5.19 2.08
CA THR A 88 -5.95 5.59 1.07
C THR A 88 -6.83 6.72 1.57
N ARG A 89 -6.55 7.93 1.14
CA ARG A 89 -7.29 9.15 1.53
C ARG A 89 -7.67 9.98 0.31
N ASP A 90 -8.70 10.81 0.51
CA ASP A 90 -8.97 11.91 -0.41
C ASP A 90 -8.03 13.10 -0.09
N TYR A 91 -8.14 14.21 -0.83
CA TYR A 91 -7.44 15.45 -0.54
C TYR A 91 -7.59 15.85 0.95
N PRO A 92 -6.56 16.37 1.65
CA PRO A 92 -5.24 16.76 1.13
C PRO A 92 -4.17 15.67 1.13
N ALA A 93 -4.35 14.56 1.84
CA ALA A 93 -3.32 13.53 1.96
C ALA A 93 -3.11 12.73 0.67
N GLY A 94 -4.21 12.39 -0.02
CA GLY A 94 -4.17 11.53 -1.19
C GLY A 94 -3.81 10.08 -0.82
N HIS A 95 -3.34 9.34 -1.81
CA HIS A 95 -2.89 7.96 -1.65
C HIS A 95 -1.37 7.92 -1.47
N ILE A 96 -0.92 7.28 -0.42
CA ILE A 96 0.49 7.21 -0.04
C ILE A 96 0.86 5.75 0.16
N ASN A 97 1.82 5.25 -0.62
CA ASN A 97 2.40 3.94 -0.36
C ASN A 97 3.41 4.02 0.79
N ALA A 98 3.33 3.04 1.67
CA ALA A 98 4.35 2.73 2.67
C ALA A 98 4.88 1.33 2.37
N VAL A 99 6.12 1.22 1.92
CA VAL A 99 6.80 -0.05 1.62
C VAL A 99 7.92 -0.33 2.61
N PHE A 100 8.35 -1.59 2.70
CA PHE A 100 9.32 -2.09 3.68
C PHE A 100 8.84 -2.02 5.14
N ILE A 101 7.53 -2.08 5.37
CA ILE A 101 6.97 -2.16 6.73
C ILE A 101 7.08 -3.58 7.30
N GLU A 102 7.06 -3.68 8.64
CA GLU A 102 7.09 -4.98 9.34
C GLU A 102 5.66 -5.52 9.56
N ASP A 103 4.70 -4.64 9.83
CA ASP A 103 3.33 -5.00 10.21
C ASP A 103 2.34 -3.92 9.74
N ALA A 104 1.55 -4.25 8.70
CA ALA A 104 0.53 -3.36 8.16
C ALA A 104 -0.64 -3.12 9.15
N ASN A 105 -0.86 -4.00 10.12
CA ASN A 105 -1.90 -3.82 11.12
C ASN A 105 -1.64 -2.62 12.04
N LYS A 106 -0.37 -2.23 12.21
CA LYS A 106 0.00 -1.06 13.03
C LYS A 106 -0.38 0.28 12.40
N LEU A 107 -0.66 0.31 11.10
CA LEU A 107 -0.97 1.55 10.38
C LEU A 107 -2.41 2.04 10.61
N LEU A 108 -3.30 1.17 11.09
CA LEU A 108 -4.72 1.47 11.24
C LEU A 108 -5.24 1.05 12.61
N LYS A 109 -5.96 1.98 13.26
CA LYS A 109 -6.73 1.68 14.47
C LYS A 109 -8.20 2.02 14.23
N ILE A 110 -9.08 1.04 14.42
CA ILE A 110 -10.54 1.22 14.39
C ILE A 110 -11.06 1.11 15.83
N GLU A 111 -11.36 2.27 16.43
CA GLU A 111 -11.84 2.31 17.82
C GLU A 111 -13.25 1.73 17.99
N ASN A 112 -14.10 1.97 17.00
CA ASN A 112 -15.48 1.51 16.98
C ASN A 112 -15.72 0.71 15.70
N PRO A 113 -15.42 -0.61 15.72
CA PRO A 113 -15.65 -1.46 14.56
C PRO A 113 -17.14 -1.52 14.22
N PRO A 114 -17.50 -1.59 12.92
CA PRO A 114 -18.88 -1.67 12.49
C PRO A 114 -19.52 -2.97 12.99
N SER A 115 -20.83 -2.92 13.31
CA SER A 115 -21.60 -4.10 13.71
C SER A 115 -21.68 -5.15 12.59
N ASP A 116 -21.75 -4.71 11.33
CA ASP A 116 -21.62 -5.58 10.16
C ASP A 116 -20.14 -5.57 9.73
N SER A 117 -19.41 -6.59 10.12
CA SER A 117 -17.99 -6.78 9.79
C SER A 117 -17.74 -7.14 8.33
N THR A 118 -18.79 -7.45 7.57
CA THR A 118 -18.70 -7.79 6.13
C THR A 118 -19.00 -6.60 5.22
N SER A 119 -19.48 -5.49 5.79
CA SER A 119 -19.80 -4.29 5.03
C SER A 119 -18.56 -3.47 4.69
N SER A 120 -18.08 -3.54 3.45
CA SER A 120 -16.97 -2.73 2.94
C SER A 120 -17.18 -1.23 3.18
N ALA A 121 -18.38 -0.73 2.93
CA ALA A 121 -18.70 0.69 3.13
C ALA A 121 -18.66 1.09 4.62
N ALA A 122 -19.15 0.25 5.53
CA ALA A 122 -19.11 0.51 6.97
C ALA A 122 -17.66 0.46 7.48
N PHE A 123 -16.89 -0.53 7.02
CA PHE A 123 -15.47 -0.65 7.30
C PHE A 123 -14.70 0.60 6.85
N SER A 124 -14.84 1.01 5.60
CA SER A 124 -14.14 2.17 5.05
C SER A 124 -14.47 3.47 5.82
N ARG A 125 -15.75 3.68 6.19
CA ARG A 125 -16.13 4.82 7.02
C ARG A 125 -15.51 4.80 8.42
N ALA A 126 -15.38 3.63 9.02
CA ALA A 126 -14.75 3.48 10.34
C ALA A 126 -13.24 3.68 10.26
N ALA A 127 -12.60 3.07 9.27
CA ALA A 127 -11.16 3.12 9.05
C ALA A 127 -10.67 4.56 8.74
N ARG A 128 -11.42 5.31 7.92
CA ARG A 128 -11.09 6.70 7.56
C ARG A 128 -11.18 7.70 8.73
N LYS A 129 -11.74 7.31 9.88
CA LYS A 129 -11.71 8.15 11.10
C LYS A 129 -10.32 8.19 11.73
N TRP A 130 -9.50 7.16 11.50
CA TRP A 130 -8.10 7.19 11.92
C TRP A 130 -7.34 8.22 11.07
N PRO A 131 -6.62 9.18 11.69
CA PRO A 131 -5.96 10.24 10.94
C PRO A 131 -4.88 9.68 10.00
N ALA A 132 -4.80 10.19 8.76
CA ALA A 132 -3.74 9.83 7.82
C ALA A 132 -2.35 10.05 8.41
N GLN A 133 -2.18 11.15 9.15
CA GLN A 133 -0.91 11.48 9.80
C GLN A 133 -0.46 10.41 10.81
N GLU A 134 -1.38 9.78 11.53
CA GLU A 134 -1.04 8.71 12.46
C GLU A 134 -0.63 7.42 11.73
N ALA A 135 -1.26 7.13 10.58
CA ALA A 135 -0.84 6.02 9.72
C ALA A 135 0.57 6.26 9.16
N ILE A 136 0.88 7.49 8.70
CA ILE A 136 2.21 7.89 8.21
C ILE A 136 3.26 7.76 9.32
N LYS A 137 2.99 8.26 10.52
CA LYS A 137 3.90 8.12 11.67
C LYS A 137 4.14 6.66 12.04
N ALA A 138 3.09 5.83 12.01
CA ALA A 138 3.20 4.40 12.31
C ALA A 138 4.00 3.64 11.25
N ALA A 139 3.94 4.05 9.98
CA ALA A 139 4.77 3.52 8.92
C ALA A 139 6.23 3.99 9.07
N HIS A 140 6.45 5.28 9.33
CA HIS A 140 7.79 5.83 9.59
C HIS A 140 8.49 5.15 10.78
N ALA A 141 7.76 4.87 11.85
CA ALA A 141 8.27 4.16 13.03
C ALA A 141 8.74 2.71 12.70
N GLN A 142 8.36 2.18 11.55
CA GLN A 142 8.81 0.89 11.02
C GLN A 142 9.89 1.05 9.92
N ASN A 143 10.48 2.24 9.76
CA ASN A 143 11.45 2.60 8.73
C ASN A 143 10.90 2.44 7.29
N ALA A 144 9.60 2.65 7.07
CA ALA A 144 9.00 2.60 5.75
C ALA A 144 9.58 3.65 4.81
N PHE A 145 9.77 3.27 3.56
CA PHE A 145 9.90 4.23 2.47
C PHE A 145 8.49 4.61 2.00
N MET A 146 8.16 5.90 2.03
CA MET A 146 6.82 6.38 1.70
C MET A 146 6.84 7.38 0.56
N PHE A 147 5.89 7.24 -0.37
CA PHE A 147 5.75 8.13 -1.53
C PHE A 147 4.27 8.34 -1.91
N TRP A 148 4.00 9.51 -2.50
CA TRP A 148 2.66 9.89 -2.96
C TRP A 148 2.35 9.25 -4.32
N ASN A 149 1.18 8.57 -4.41
CA ASN A 149 0.74 7.84 -5.61
C ASN A 149 -0.12 8.70 -6.54
N HIS A 150 -0.08 8.39 -7.83
CA HIS A 150 -0.98 8.85 -8.91
C HIS A 150 -1.65 10.22 -8.64
N PRO A 151 -0.84 11.29 -8.50
CA PRO A 151 -1.29 12.60 -8.03
C PRO A 151 -2.33 13.28 -8.93
N TYR A 152 -2.51 12.81 -10.17
CA TYR A 152 -3.51 13.32 -11.11
C TYR A 152 -4.92 12.78 -10.89
N TRP A 153 -5.10 11.81 -9.99
CA TRP A 153 -6.42 11.28 -9.72
C TRP A 153 -7.35 12.36 -9.14
N THR A 154 -8.57 12.49 -9.71
CA THR A 154 -9.48 13.61 -9.43
C THR A 154 -9.89 13.77 -7.97
N ARG A 155 -9.89 12.68 -7.17
CA ARG A 155 -10.17 12.75 -5.72
C ARG A 155 -9.02 13.31 -4.90
N GLN A 156 -7.81 13.33 -5.45
CA GLN A 156 -6.62 13.92 -4.85
C GLN A 156 -6.33 15.31 -5.40
N SER A 157 -6.69 15.54 -6.66
CA SER A 157 -6.51 16.80 -7.39
C SER A 157 -7.79 17.12 -8.14
N PRO A 158 -8.78 17.76 -7.50
CA PRO A 158 -10.12 17.93 -8.06
C PRO A 158 -10.18 18.69 -9.39
N ASP A 159 -9.17 19.52 -9.68
CA ASP A 159 -8.99 20.23 -10.95
C ASP A 159 -8.12 19.48 -11.98
N GLY A 160 -7.73 18.23 -11.67
CA GLY A 160 -6.88 17.40 -12.52
C GLY A 160 -5.41 17.84 -12.59
N ILE A 161 -4.99 18.78 -11.76
CA ILE A 161 -3.61 19.27 -11.71
C ILE A 161 -2.93 18.76 -10.43
N ALA A 162 -1.94 17.91 -10.59
CA ALA A 162 -1.12 17.44 -9.47
C ALA A 162 -0.33 18.61 -8.86
N ARG A 163 -0.55 18.87 -7.58
CA ARG A 163 0.19 19.88 -6.82
C ARG A 163 0.59 19.33 -5.47
N ILE A 164 1.82 19.57 -5.09
CA ILE A 164 2.24 19.42 -3.71
C ILE A 164 1.49 20.46 -2.88
N ASN A 165 0.75 20.00 -1.89
CA ASN A 165 0.05 20.85 -0.94
C ASN A 165 0.79 20.93 0.40
N ASP A 166 0.28 21.73 1.35
CA ASP A 166 0.90 21.92 2.66
C ASP A 166 1.06 20.61 3.45
N PHE A 167 0.14 19.66 3.28
CA PHE A 167 0.23 18.35 3.92
C PHE A 167 1.47 17.56 3.42
N HIS A 168 1.64 17.49 2.10
CA HIS A 168 2.80 16.80 1.51
C HIS A 168 4.11 17.52 1.84
N ALA A 169 4.12 18.87 1.72
CA ALA A 169 5.30 19.68 2.02
C ALA A 169 5.73 19.57 3.49
N ALA A 170 4.79 19.50 4.43
CA ALA A 170 5.09 19.28 5.84
C ALA A 170 5.70 17.89 6.07
N ASN A 171 5.07 16.85 5.56
CA ASN A 171 5.57 15.48 5.74
C ASN A 171 6.93 15.25 5.05
N ALA A 172 7.20 15.89 3.91
CA ALA A 172 8.51 15.83 3.26
C ALA A 172 9.59 16.56 4.08
N ARG A 173 9.29 17.75 4.64
CA ARG A 173 10.23 18.47 5.54
C ARG A 173 10.56 17.68 6.79
N ASP A 174 9.59 16.92 7.31
CA ASP A 174 9.75 16.10 8.50
C ASP A 174 10.40 14.73 8.19
N GLY A 175 10.80 14.50 6.93
CA GLY A 175 11.43 13.24 6.49
C GLY A 175 10.49 12.03 6.47
N LEU A 176 9.17 12.26 6.41
CA LEU A 176 8.14 11.22 6.42
C LEU A 176 7.71 10.79 5.02
N LEU A 177 7.86 11.64 4.01
CA LEU A 177 7.60 11.37 2.59
C LEU A 177 8.86 11.63 1.76
N HIS A 178 9.03 10.82 0.73
CA HIS A 178 10.16 10.88 -0.22
C HIS A 178 9.70 11.24 -1.63
#